data_2e4c0123d6f69bfb8699105b5fc1482e
#
_entry.id   2e4c0123d6f69bfb8699105b5fc1482e
#
_cell.length_a   1.000
_cell.length_b   1.000
_cell.length_c   1.000
_cell.angle_alpha   90.00
_cell.angle_beta   90.00
_cell.angle_gamma   90.00
#
_symmetry.space_group_name_H-M   'P 1'
#
loop_
_entity.id
_entity.type
_entity.pdbx_description
1 polymer ?
#
loop_
_entity_poly.entity_id
_entity_poly.type
_entity_poly.pdbx_seq_one_letter_code
_entity_poly.pdbx_strand_id
1 'polypeptide(L)'
;INATRPVMVLVGAMLVFGERLNLYQWIGVLLAVVSFFMLSRSGKKEGIDFKHDKWIWFVVLAAVLGAVSGLYDKYLMGRFNNMVVQAWYNVYQLFLMGGVLMFLWWPKRKSSTPFHWDWCIILISVFLSAADFVYFYALGMDGAMISIVSMVRRGSVVVSFLFGAMIFREKNLKSKVVDLILVLIGMFFLYLGNVLG
;
A
#
# COMPACT_ATOMS: atom_id res chain seq x y z
N ILE A 1 7.38 4.43 -8.72
CA ILE A 1 8.21 3.56 -7.87
C ILE A 1 7.33 2.81 -6.88
N ASN A 2 6.46 3.45 -6.11
CA ASN A 2 5.54 2.75 -5.18
C ASN A 2 4.62 1.72 -5.86
N ALA A 3 4.36 1.85 -7.15
CA ALA A 3 3.60 0.89 -7.94
C ALA A 3 4.30 -0.48 -8.13
N THR A 4 5.62 -0.55 -7.93
CA THR A 4 6.39 -1.80 -8.01
C THR A 4 6.34 -2.64 -6.72
N ARG A 5 5.91 -2.05 -5.59
CA ARG A 5 5.83 -2.75 -4.31
C ARG A 5 4.99 -4.03 -4.33
N PRO A 6 3.80 -4.07 -4.96
CA PRO A 6 3.02 -5.31 -5.07
C PRO A 6 3.75 -6.42 -5.83
N VAL A 7 4.53 -6.05 -6.86
CA VAL A 7 5.34 -7.02 -7.63
C VAL A 7 6.44 -7.61 -6.75
N MET A 8 7.10 -6.78 -5.94
CA MET A 8 8.13 -7.24 -4.99
C MET A 8 7.53 -8.16 -3.92
N VAL A 9 6.34 -7.82 -3.40
CA VAL A 9 5.61 -8.68 -2.45
C VAL A 9 5.24 -10.01 -3.10
N LEU A 10 4.76 -9.99 -4.35
CA LEU A 10 4.42 -11.19 -5.11
C LEU A 10 5.62 -12.12 -5.27
N VAL A 11 6.73 -11.58 -5.79
CA VAL A 11 7.97 -12.38 -5.97
C VAL A 11 8.46 -12.92 -4.63
N GLY A 12 8.47 -12.09 -3.59
CA GLY A 12 8.84 -12.50 -2.24
C GLY A 12 7.91 -13.58 -1.67
N ALA A 13 6.60 -13.48 -1.89
CA ALA A 13 5.62 -14.47 -1.44
C ALA A 13 5.79 -15.83 -2.14
N MET A 14 6.07 -15.82 -3.43
CA MET A 14 6.38 -17.04 -4.18
C MET A 14 7.67 -17.73 -3.67
N LEU A 15 8.71 -16.94 -3.36
CA LEU A 15 9.99 -17.47 -2.91
C LEU A 15 9.96 -17.93 -1.44
N VAL A 16 9.31 -17.17 -0.56
CA VAL A 16 9.34 -17.42 0.91
C VAL A 16 8.24 -18.37 1.34
N PHE A 17 7.03 -18.19 0.82
CA PHE A 17 5.85 -18.97 1.22
C PHE A 17 5.45 -20.04 0.20
N GLY A 18 6.11 -20.08 -0.97
CA GLY A 18 5.76 -21.03 -2.03
C GLY A 18 4.36 -20.81 -2.59
N GLU A 19 3.84 -19.56 -2.53
CA GLU A 19 2.52 -19.24 -3.07
C GLU A 19 2.49 -19.58 -4.58
N ARG A 20 1.51 -20.39 -4.97
CA ARG A 20 1.27 -20.71 -6.38
C ARG A 20 0.01 -20.03 -6.83
N LEU A 21 0.15 -19.11 -7.77
CA LEU A 21 -0.97 -18.43 -8.35
C LEU A 21 -1.59 -19.26 -9.48
N ASN A 22 -2.93 -19.32 -9.48
CA ASN A 22 -3.71 -19.87 -10.58
C ASN A 22 -3.66 -18.93 -11.80
N LEU A 23 -3.97 -19.43 -12.97
CA LEU A 23 -3.92 -18.67 -14.24
C LEU A 23 -4.76 -17.37 -14.16
N TYR A 24 -5.95 -17.43 -13.58
CA TYR A 24 -6.80 -16.24 -13.36
C TYR A 24 -6.14 -15.22 -12.44
N GLN A 25 -5.46 -15.67 -11.38
CA GLN A 25 -4.72 -14.80 -10.47
C GLN A 25 -3.53 -14.14 -11.16
N TRP A 26 -2.81 -14.86 -12.04
CA TRP A 26 -1.75 -14.30 -12.87
C TRP A 26 -2.24 -13.18 -13.78
N ILE A 27 -3.39 -13.38 -14.45
CA ILE A 27 -4.00 -12.36 -15.29
C ILE A 27 -4.35 -11.13 -14.45
N GLY A 28 -4.97 -11.31 -13.28
CA GLY A 28 -5.32 -10.24 -12.36
C GLY A 28 -4.12 -9.43 -11.89
N VAL A 29 -3.03 -10.11 -11.51
CA VAL A 29 -1.77 -9.49 -11.11
C VAL A 29 -1.15 -8.68 -12.25
N LEU A 30 -1.08 -9.26 -13.44
CA LEU A 30 -0.51 -8.57 -14.62
C LEU A 30 -1.30 -7.30 -14.96
N LEU A 31 -2.63 -7.37 -14.95
CA LEU A 31 -3.49 -6.21 -15.19
C LEU A 31 -3.28 -5.13 -14.13
N ALA A 32 -3.22 -5.49 -12.86
CA ALA A 32 -2.96 -4.55 -11.77
C ALA A 32 -1.57 -3.90 -11.91
N VAL A 33 -0.54 -4.67 -12.25
CA VAL A 33 0.83 -4.16 -12.46
C VAL A 33 0.86 -3.18 -13.64
N VAL A 34 0.24 -3.53 -14.76
CA VAL A 34 0.16 -2.65 -15.94
C VAL A 34 -0.56 -1.36 -15.58
N SER A 35 -1.69 -1.44 -14.88
CA SER A 35 -2.43 -0.26 -14.42
C SER A 35 -1.59 0.64 -13.50
N PHE A 36 -0.93 0.07 -12.50
CA PHE A 36 -0.05 0.85 -11.62
C PHE A 36 1.12 1.49 -12.37
N PHE A 37 1.62 0.82 -13.41
CA PHE A 37 2.68 1.37 -14.24
C PHE A 37 2.17 2.54 -15.11
N MET A 38 0.98 2.42 -15.68
CA MET A 38 0.32 3.49 -16.44
C MET A 38 0.05 4.70 -15.55
N LEU A 39 -0.50 4.48 -14.34
CA LEU A 39 -0.74 5.54 -13.36
C LEU A 39 0.57 6.25 -12.98
N SER A 40 1.65 5.50 -12.79
CA SER A 40 2.99 6.06 -12.52
C SER A 40 3.53 6.90 -13.69
N ARG A 41 3.25 6.51 -14.94
CA ARG A 41 3.65 7.29 -16.14
C ARG A 41 2.81 8.55 -16.32
N SER A 42 1.54 8.52 -15.95
CA SER A 42 0.68 9.71 -15.99
C SER A 42 1.19 10.81 -15.08
N GLY A 43 1.78 10.48 -13.92
CA GLY A 43 2.45 11.42 -13.02
C GLY A 43 3.79 11.99 -13.55
N LYS A 44 4.42 11.35 -14.56
CA LYS A 44 5.68 11.85 -15.16
C LYS A 44 5.52 13.17 -15.91
N LYS A 45 4.33 13.55 -16.32
CA LYS A 45 4.07 14.84 -16.99
C LYS A 45 4.26 16.06 -16.08
N GLU A 46 4.54 15.83 -14.79
CA GLU A 46 4.75 16.87 -13.77
C GLU A 46 6.23 17.24 -13.53
N GLY A 47 7.14 16.87 -14.45
CA GLY A 47 8.50 17.45 -14.48
C GLY A 47 9.54 16.84 -13.53
N ILE A 48 9.36 15.61 -13.04
CA ILE A 48 10.33 14.93 -12.16
C ILE A 48 11.41 14.23 -13.00
N ASP A 49 12.65 14.65 -12.83
CA ASP A 49 13.80 14.04 -13.51
C ASP A 49 14.31 12.80 -12.77
N PHE A 50 13.86 11.62 -13.25
CA PHE A 50 14.08 10.31 -12.59
C PHE A 50 15.55 9.85 -12.56
N LYS A 51 16.45 10.47 -13.31
CA LYS A 51 17.84 10.00 -13.44
C LYS A 51 18.83 10.65 -12.45
N HIS A 52 18.55 11.86 -12.00
CA HIS A 52 19.51 12.65 -11.21
C HIS A 52 19.06 12.92 -9.78
N ASP A 53 17.87 12.51 -9.37
CA ASP A 53 17.35 12.86 -8.05
C ASP A 53 17.67 11.76 -7.02
N LYS A 54 18.49 12.12 -6.02
CA LYS A 54 18.87 11.22 -4.91
C LYS A 54 17.67 10.72 -4.10
N TRP A 55 16.58 11.47 -4.08
CA TRP A 55 15.34 11.10 -3.39
C TRP A 55 14.67 9.85 -3.96
N ILE A 56 14.92 9.55 -5.22
CA ILE A 56 14.40 8.36 -5.89
C ILE A 56 14.93 7.09 -5.24
N TRP A 57 16.20 7.06 -4.86
CA TRP A 57 16.79 5.93 -4.16
C TRP A 57 16.15 5.68 -2.79
N PHE A 58 15.80 6.73 -2.06
CA PHE A 58 15.06 6.59 -0.79
C PHE A 58 13.66 6.03 -1.02
N VAL A 59 12.97 6.40 -2.11
CA VAL A 59 11.65 5.85 -2.44
C VAL A 59 11.75 4.38 -2.86
N VAL A 60 12.80 4.01 -3.60
CA VAL A 60 13.07 2.60 -3.95
C VAL A 60 13.33 1.79 -2.67
N LEU A 61 14.20 2.29 -1.80
CA LEU A 61 14.51 1.65 -0.52
C LEU A 61 13.24 1.49 0.34
N ALA A 62 12.41 2.53 0.42
CA ALA A 62 11.14 2.48 1.13
C ALA A 62 10.16 1.44 0.53
N ALA A 63 10.15 1.29 -0.80
CA ALA A 63 9.33 0.28 -1.46
C ALA A 63 9.81 -1.15 -1.14
N VAL A 64 11.12 -1.39 -1.16
CA VAL A 64 11.73 -2.68 -0.80
C VAL A 64 11.47 -3.01 0.66
N LEU A 65 11.79 -2.10 1.58
CA LEU A 65 11.54 -2.29 3.01
C LEU A 65 10.07 -2.53 3.31
N GLY A 66 9.19 -1.81 2.61
CA GLY A 66 7.76 -2.02 2.75
C GLY A 66 7.27 -3.36 2.21
N ALA A 67 7.91 -3.92 1.19
CA ALA A 67 7.61 -5.27 0.71
C ALA A 67 8.09 -6.33 1.73
N VAL A 68 9.30 -6.18 2.24
CA VAL A 68 9.85 -7.07 3.29
C VAL A 68 8.98 -7.03 4.54
N SER A 69 8.56 -5.84 4.97
CA SER A 69 7.64 -5.69 6.11
C SER A 69 6.34 -6.46 5.88
N GLY A 70 5.72 -6.35 4.68
CA GLY A 70 4.49 -7.08 4.39
C GLY A 70 4.67 -8.60 4.40
N LEU A 71 5.81 -9.12 3.93
CA LEU A 71 6.12 -10.55 4.02
C LEU A 71 6.32 -10.99 5.48
N TYR A 72 6.97 -10.14 6.27
CA TYR A 72 7.17 -10.40 7.69
C TYR A 72 5.84 -10.38 8.47
N ASP A 73 4.92 -9.47 8.12
CA ASP A 73 3.56 -9.45 8.70
C ASP A 73 2.86 -10.80 8.49
N LYS A 74 2.91 -11.35 7.27
CA LYS A 74 2.32 -12.67 7.00
C LYS A 74 2.97 -13.78 7.82
N TYR A 75 4.30 -13.77 7.94
CA TYR A 75 5.02 -14.75 8.75
C TYR A 75 4.57 -14.70 10.21
N LEU A 76 4.39 -13.50 10.77
CA LEU A 76 3.91 -13.31 12.13
C LEU A 76 2.46 -13.77 12.30
N MET A 77 1.58 -13.47 11.33
CA MET A 77 0.17 -13.89 11.37
C MET A 77 0.01 -15.42 11.35
N GLY A 78 0.93 -16.15 10.73
CA GLY A 78 0.94 -17.60 10.75
C GLY A 78 1.39 -18.22 12.10
N ARG A 79 1.94 -17.41 13.03
CA ARG A 79 2.49 -17.89 14.29
C ARG A 79 1.84 -17.31 15.53
N PHE A 80 1.28 -16.13 15.44
CA PHE A 80 0.75 -15.37 16.57
C PHE A 80 -0.68 -14.91 16.29
N ASN A 81 -1.42 -14.63 17.35
CA ASN A 81 -2.76 -14.06 17.22
C ASN A 81 -2.70 -12.65 16.60
N ASN A 82 -3.57 -12.40 15.62
CA ASN A 82 -3.66 -11.14 14.89
C ASN A 82 -3.72 -9.89 15.79
N MET A 83 -4.51 -9.98 16.88
CA MET A 83 -4.65 -8.88 17.84
C MET A 83 -3.35 -8.58 18.58
N VAL A 84 -2.58 -9.62 18.95
CA VAL A 84 -1.31 -9.45 19.65
C VAL A 84 -0.29 -8.79 18.71
N VAL A 85 -0.20 -9.24 17.47
CA VAL A 85 0.72 -8.66 16.49
C VAL A 85 0.39 -7.20 16.20
N GLN A 86 -0.90 -6.88 16.02
CA GLN A 86 -1.34 -5.49 15.79
C GLN A 86 -1.07 -4.60 17.00
N ALA A 87 -1.32 -5.08 18.22
CA ALA A 87 -1.05 -4.31 19.42
C ALA A 87 0.45 -3.97 19.55
N TRP A 88 1.33 -4.96 19.36
CA TRP A 88 2.77 -4.75 19.40
C TRP A 88 3.27 -3.85 18.27
N TYR A 89 2.72 -4.00 17.07
CA TYR A 89 3.02 -3.12 15.95
C TYR A 89 2.72 -1.66 16.29
N ASN A 90 1.55 -1.38 16.85
CA ASN A 90 1.16 -0.03 17.27
C ASN A 90 2.06 0.51 18.39
N VAL A 91 2.44 -0.34 19.36
CA VAL A 91 3.37 0.05 20.43
C VAL A 91 4.74 0.44 19.88
N TYR A 92 5.33 -0.41 19.02
CA TYR A 92 6.62 -0.09 18.40
C TYR A 92 6.54 1.16 17.53
N GLN A 93 5.46 1.32 16.77
CA GLN A 93 5.24 2.52 15.95
C GLN A 93 5.15 3.79 16.80
N LEU A 94 4.47 3.72 17.96
CA LEU A 94 4.39 4.84 18.89
C LEU A 94 5.78 5.26 19.39
N PHE A 95 6.60 4.29 19.82
CA PHE A 95 7.96 4.58 20.30
C PHE A 95 8.87 5.13 19.19
N LEU A 96 8.84 4.54 17.99
CA LEU A 96 9.64 4.99 16.85
C LEU A 96 9.22 6.39 16.41
N MET A 97 7.92 6.63 16.22
CA MET A 97 7.43 7.95 15.82
C MET A 97 7.60 9.00 16.92
N GLY A 98 7.43 8.60 18.20
CA GLY A 98 7.73 9.45 19.33
C GLY A 98 9.20 9.88 19.34
N GLY A 99 10.12 8.94 19.10
CA GLY A 99 11.56 9.25 18.94
C GLY A 99 11.83 10.20 17.77
N VAL A 100 11.26 9.93 16.60
CA VAL A 100 11.40 10.83 15.42
C VAL A 100 10.89 12.24 15.73
N LEU A 101 9.72 12.35 16.38
CA LEU A 101 9.18 13.66 16.80
C LEU A 101 10.10 14.36 17.79
N MET A 102 10.65 13.63 18.76
CA MET A 102 11.50 14.20 19.80
C MET A 102 12.84 14.67 19.25
N PHE A 103 13.48 13.91 18.34
CA PHE A 103 14.81 14.21 17.83
C PHE A 103 14.81 15.13 16.60
N LEU A 104 13.82 15.01 15.71
CA LEU A 104 13.80 15.75 14.45
C LEU A 104 12.88 16.97 14.45
N TRP A 105 11.70 16.86 15.04
CA TRP A 105 10.72 17.96 15.02
C TRP A 105 10.87 18.90 16.21
N TRP A 106 11.05 18.38 17.43
CA TRP A 106 11.11 19.20 18.64
C TRP A 106 12.16 20.31 18.60
N PRO A 107 13.42 20.07 18.12
CA PRO A 107 14.41 21.14 18.02
C PRO A 107 14.04 22.22 16.99
N LYS A 108 13.31 21.83 15.93
CA LYS A 108 12.96 22.71 14.80
C LYS A 108 11.52 23.22 14.83
N ARG A 109 10.76 22.97 15.90
CA ARG A 109 9.32 23.30 15.98
C ARG A 109 8.97 24.76 15.72
N LYS A 110 9.89 25.69 16.04
CA LYS A 110 9.68 27.14 15.85
C LYS A 110 10.02 27.64 14.45
N SER A 111 10.87 26.92 13.73
CA SER A 111 11.39 27.33 12.42
C SER A 111 10.81 26.55 11.25
N SER A 112 10.29 25.34 11.49
CA SER A 112 9.75 24.48 10.43
C SER A 112 8.22 24.64 10.33
N THR A 113 7.46 23.77 10.96
CA THR A 113 6.00 23.77 10.89
C THR A 113 5.40 23.86 12.28
N PRO A 114 4.71 24.96 12.64
CA PRO A 114 3.99 25.03 13.90
C PRO A 114 2.90 23.96 13.94
N PHE A 115 2.73 23.33 15.09
CA PHE A 115 1.67 22.35 15.29
C PHE A 115 0.32 23.04 15.30
N HIS A 116 -0.53 22.69 14.33
CA HIS A 116 -1.94 23.04 14.33
C HIS A 116 -2.76 21.79 14.65
N TRP A 117 -3.60 21.92 15.68
CA TRP A 117 -4.53 20.84 16.01
C TRP A 117 -5.66 20.81 14.98
N ASP A 118 -5.88 19.64 14.35
CA ASP A 118 -6.97 19.44 13.41
C ASP A 118 -7.72 18.15 13.76
N TRP A 119 -9.03 18.22 13.79
CA TRP A 119 -9.91 17.09 14.07
C TRP A 119 -9.75 15.96 13.03
N CYS A 120 -9.34 16.31 11.82
CA CYS A 120 -9.02 15.35 10.76
C CYS A 120 -7.94 14.34 11.19
N ILE A 121 -7.01 14.71 12.08
CA ILE A 121 -5.96 13.82 12.59
C ILE A 121 -6.57 12.63 13.33
N ILE A 122 -7.58 12.88 14.17
CA ILE A 122 -8.27 11.81 14.91
C ILE A 122 -9.01 10.89 13.95
N LEU A 123 -9.77 11.46 13.00
CA LEU A 123 -10.50 10.68 12.00
C LEU A 123 -9.56 9.79 11.18
N ILE A 124 -8.45 10.35 10.69
CA ILE A 124 -7.43 9.59 9.94
C ILE A 124 -6.89 8.45 10.80
N SER A 125 -6.57 8.70 12.06
CA SER A 125 -6.02 7.68 12.97
C SER A 125 -6.99 6.53 13.21
N VAL A 126 -8.28 6.84 13.42
CA VAL A 126 -9.32 5.81 13.63
C VAL A 126 -9.52 4.96 12.38
N PHE A 127 -9.66 5.60 11.20
CA PHE A 127 -9.84 4.87 9.95
C PHE A 127 -8.59 4.06 9.57
N LEU A 128 -7.40 4.57 9.84
CA LEU A 128 -6.15 3.86 9.57
C LEU A 128 -6.03 2.62 10.45
N SER A 129 -6.32 2.76 11.76
CA SER A 129 -6.30 1.64 12.70
C SER A 129 -7.34 0.56 12.33
N ALA A 130 -8.54 0.98 11.91
CA ALA A 130 -9.56 0.07 11.44
C ALA A 130 -9.12 -0.67 10.15
N ALA A 131 -8.51 0.04 9.22
CA ALA A 131 -7.99 -0.54 7.98
C ALA A 131 -6.84 -1.54 8.24
N ASP A 132 -5.95 -1.23 9.18
CA ASP A 132 -4.88 -2.15 9.58
C ASP A 132 -5.44 -3.39 10.29
N PHE A 133 -6.46 -3.23 11.13
CA PHE A 133 -7.15 -4.36 11.74
C PHE A 133 -7.73 -5.32 10.70
N VAL A 134 -8.48 -4.80 9.72
CA VAL A 134 -9.06 -5.60 8.62
C VAL A 134 -7.95 -6.26 7.80
N TYR A 135 -6.86 -5.55 7.54
CA TYR A 135 -5.70 -6.10 6.81
C TYR A 135 -5.07 -7.29 7.55
N PHE A 136 -4.78 -7.14 8.83
CA PHE A 136 -4.20 -8.23 9.63
C PHE A 136 -5.17 -9.40 9.81
N TYR A 137 -6.45 -9.11 9.97
CA TYR A 137 -7.49 -10.14 10.02
C TYR A 137 -7.52 -10.96 8.71
N ALA A 138 -7.57 -10.28 7.56
CA ALA A 138 -7.55 -10.95 6.26
C ALA A 138 -6.28 -11.78 6.04
N LEU A 139 -5.12 -11.29 6.53
CA LEU A 139 -3.85 -11.98 6.39
C LEU A 139 -3.73 -13.24 7.28
N GLY A 140 -4.46 -13.25 8.41
CA GLY A 140 -4.51 -14.36 9.34
C GLY A 140 -5.55 -15.44 9.01
N MET A 141 -6.33 -15.28 7.93
CA MET A 141 -7.27 -16.31 7.49
C MET A 141 -6.51 -17.50 6.87
N ASP A 142 -7.01 -18.70 7.11
CA ASP A 142 -6.45 -19.93 6.54
C ASP A 142 -6.51 -19.88 5.00
N GLY A 143 -5.37 -20.16 4.35
CA GLY A 143 -5.25 -20.09 2.90
C GLY A 143 -5.09 -18.68 2.33
N ALA A 144 -5.03 -17.63 3.15
CA ALA A 144 -4.82 -16.26 2.65
C ALA A 144 -3.46 -16.11 1.95
N MET A 145 -3.49 -15.67 0.70
CA MET A 145 -2.29 -15.33 -0.06
C MET A 145 -1.97 -13.85 0.14
N ILE A 146 -0.77 -13.55 0.63
CA ILE A 146 -0.34 -12.15 0.84
C ILE A 146 -0.29 -11.37 -0.47
N SER A 147 0.01 -12.04 -1.57
CA SER A 147 -0.01 -11.44 -2.90
C SER A 147 -1.36 -10.84 -3.23
N ILE A 148 -2.45 -11.59 -2.99
CA ILE A 148 -3.82 -11.16 -3.25
C ILE A 148 -4.22 -10.04 -2.28
N VAL A 149 -4.00 -10.23 -0.97
CA VAL A 149 -4.33 -9.24 0.06
C VAL A 149 -3.60 -7.91 -0.21
N SER A 150 -2.32 -7.96 -0.58
CA SER A 150 -1.52 -6.79 -0.94
C SER A 150 -2.06 -6.07 -2.19
N MET A 151 -2.55 -6.81 -3.20
CA MET A 151 -3.16 -6.21 -4.40
C MET A 151 -4.50 -5.57 -4.09
N VAL A 152 -5.37 -6.24 -3.33
CA VAL A 152 -6.69 -5.70 -2.92
C VAL A 152 -6.53 -4.44 -2.06
N ARG A 153 -5.57 -4.43 -1.13
CA ARG A 153 -5.25 -3.23 -0.34
C ARG A 153 -4.91 -2.02 -1.23
N ARG A 154 -4.30 -2.25 -2.38
CA ARG A 154 -4.02 -1.19 -3.37
C ARG A 154 -5.26 -0.67 -4.09
N GLY A 155 -6.37 -1.39 -4.04
CA GLY A 155 -7.67 -0.93 -4.53
C GLY A 155 -8.17 0.35 -3.84
N SER A 156 -7.60 0.73 -2.68
CA SER A 156 -7.84 2.03 -2.04
C SER A 156 -7.53 3.23 -2.96
N VAL A 157 -6.64 3.05 -3.95
CA VAL A 157 -6.37 4.07 -4.97
C VAL A 157 -7.62 4.40 -5.78
N VAL A 158 -8.50 3.40 -6.02
CA VAL A 158 -9.79 3.58 -6.71
C VAL A 158 -10.67 4.57 -5.94
N VAL A 159 -10.80 4.32 -4.63
CA VAL A 159 -11.62 5.16 -3.74
C VAL A 159 -11.05 6.57 -3.66
N SER A 160 -9.74 6.68 -3.45
CA SER A 160 -9.05 7.98 -3.40
C SER A 160 -9.21 8.76 -4.70
N PHE A 161 -9.17 8.06 -5.84
CA PHE A 161 -9.37 8.69 -7.15
C PHE A 161 -10.79 9.19 -7.34
N LEU A 162 -11.81 8.38 -6.99
CA LEU A 162 -13.21 8.78 -7.11
C LEU A 162 -13.49 10.04 -6.28
N PHE A 163 -13.05 10.03 -5.02
CA PHE A 163 -13.20 11.22 -4.16
C PHE A 163 -12.39 12.41 -4.68
N GLY A 164 -11.16 12.20 -5.13
CA GLY A 164 -10.32 13.24 -5.73
C GLY A 164 -10.96 13.88 -6.96
N ALA A 165 -11.49 13.05 -7.87
CA ALA A 165 -12.17 13.50 -9.07
C ALA A 165 -13.47 14.29 -8.76
N MET A 166 -14.25 13.83 -7.77
CA MET A 166 -15.50 14.49 -7.37
C MET A 166 -15.27 15.80 -6.64
N ILE A 167 -14.29 15.85 -5.71
CA ILE A 167 -14.06 17.01 -4.84
C ILE A 167 -13.19 18.06 -5.54
N PHE A 168 -12.10 17.65 -6.21
CA PHE A 168 -11.10 18.58 -6.76
C PHE A 168 -11.27 18.87 -8.25
N ARG A 169 -12.27 18.28 -8.94
CA ARG A 169 -12.54 18.49 -10.38
C ARG A 169 -11.28 18.37 -11.25
N GLU A 170 -10.50 17.31 -11.07
CA GLU A 170 -9.22 17.13 -11.76
C GLU A 170 -9.35 17.14 -13.29
N LYS A 171 -8.44 17.86 -13.98
CA LYS A 171 -8.51 18.08 -15.44
C LYS A 171 -8.17 16.86 -16.30
N ASN A 172 -7.48 15.83 -15.77
CA ASN A 172 -7.00 14.65 -16.52
C ASN A 172 -7.77 13.36 -16.20
N LEU A 173 -9.09 13.46 -16.05
CA LEU A 173 -9.96 12.35 -15.66
C LEU A 173 -9.90 11.13 -16.59
N LYS A 174 -9.84 11.34 -17.93
CA LYS A 174 -9.93 10.25 -18.91
C LYS A 174 -8.79 9.22 -18.78
N SER A 175 -7.55 9.65 -18.61
CA SER A 175 -6.41 8.73 -18.46
C SER A 175 -6.49 7.94 -17.15
N LYS A 176 -6.85 8.63 -16.06
CA LYS A 176 -6.97 8.02 -14.74
C LYS A 176 -8.15 7.05 -14.62
N VAL A 177 -9.25 7.30 -15.37
CA VAL A 177 -10.40 6.38 -15.44
C VAL A 177 -10.02 5.06 -16.11
N VAL A 178 -9.21 5.09 -17.16
CA VAL A 178 -8.72 3.86 -17.80
C VAL A 178 -7.88 3.03 -16.82
N ASP A 179 -6.99 3.69 -16.08
CA ASP A 179 -6.15 3.02 -15.07
C ASP A 179 -7.03 2.40 -13.96
N LEU A 180 -8.08 3.11 -13.55
CA LEU A 180 -9.03 2.67 -12.57
C LEU A 180 -9.79 1.41 -13.02
N ILE A 181 -10.29 1.40 -14.25
CA ILE A 181 -11.00 0.26 -14.84
C ILE A 181 -10.07 -0.95 -14.90
N LEU A 182 -8.80 -0.77 -15.27
CA LEU A 182 -7.82 -1.86 -15.29
C LEU A 182 -7.57 -2.45 -13.89
N VAL A 183 -7.48 -1.61 -12.85
CA VAL A 183 -7.37 -2.09 -11.46
C VAL A 183 -8.59 -2.90 -11.07
N LEU A 184 -9.79 -2.41 -11.38
CA LEU A 184 -11.04 -3.10 -11.05
C LEU A 184 -11.15 -4.46 -11.76
N ILE A 185 -10.81 -4.51 -13.06
CA ILE A 185 -10.77 -5.76 -13.82
C ILE A 185 -9.71 -6.71 -13.21
N GLY A 186 -8.53 -6.19 -12.87
CA GLY A 186 -7.50 -6.98 -12.20
C GLY A 186 -7.96 -7.59 -10.88
N MET A 187 -8.65 -6.81 -10.04
CA MET A 187 -9.23 -7.30 -8.77
C MET A 187 -10.33 -8.34 -9.01
N PHE A 188 -11.15 -8.17 -10.06
CA PHE A 188 -12.17 -9.14 -10.43
C PHE A 188 -11.56 -10.49 -10.83
N PHE A 189 -10.48 -10.48 -11.62
CA PHE A 189 -9.75 -11.70 -11.96
C PHE A 189 -9.10 -12.38 -10.75
N LEU A 190 -8.58 -11.58 -9.80
CA LEU A 190 -8.05 -12.11 -8.54
C LEU A 190 -9.15 -12.80 -7.71
N TYR A 191 -10.34 -12.19 -7.65
CA TYR A 191 -11.49 -12.78 -6.98
C TYR A 191 -11.94 -14.09 -7.65
N LEU A 192 -12.08 -14.09 -9.00
CA LEU A 192 -12.42 -15.29 -9.75
C LEU A 192 -11.41 -16.42 -9.52
N GLY A 193 -10.11 -16.09 -9.53
CA GLY A 193 -9.06 -17.08 -9.26
C GLY A 193 -9.10 -17.65 -7.84
N ASN A 194 -9.63 -16.92 -6.88
CA ASN A 194 -9.81 -17.40 -5.51
C ASN A 194 -11.09 -18.28 -5.33
N VAL A 195 -12.09 -18.05 -6.16
CA VAL A 195 -13.37 -18.82 -6.10
C VAL A 195 -13.31 -20.08 -6.95
N LEU A 196 -12.60 -20.05 -8.08
CA LEU A 196 -12.57 -21.14 -9.07
C LEU A 196 -11.30 -22.02 -8.95
N GLY A 197 -10.32 -21.65 -8.15
CA GLY A 197 -9.08 -22.36 -7.93
C GLY A 197 -8.93 -22.88 -6.53
#